data_be1251bb83d4887c1af003e1a1b8e143
#
_entry.id   be1251bb83d4887c1af003e1a1b8e143
#
_cell.length_a   1.000
_cell.length_b   1.000
_cell.length_c   1.000
_cell.angle_alpha   90.00
_cell.angle_beta   90.00
_cell.angle_gamma   90.00
#
_symmetry.space_group_name_H-M   'P 1'
#
loop_
_entity.id
_entity.type
_entity.pdbx_description
1 polymer ?
#
loop_
_entity_poly.entity_id
_entity_poly.type
_entity_poly.pdbx_seq_one_letter_code
_entity_poly.pdbx_strand_id
1 'polypeptide(L)'
;MNVKSKLLKYLPDFIQDSGYLLPDITIPLHSCGNCNEFSGQLLYAISDMKEAEQIIGGLAKNEVVDGLIPRTVYYGENEPLERIPNRWERYKDVWWRTDCSHSQFFYLAMGLWSCRKNKCAEGLLKRMLIRLFDNKFIIKTIYGNAADEGRFYPLGNAGLRMLALYQMGRKLGLSPKLKGLNKFFLKLNLQLMSQDKYVRYDSWNTYQCLKTLAEIDMNYYKYLENWLVNNINYLPKIDIDNIDYHKNIEDAIIFLNLPLIKR
;
A
#
# COMPACT_ATOMS: atom_id res chain seq x y z
N MET A 1 -6.02 21.56 -17.38
CA MET A 1 -6.64 20.67 -16.35
C MET A 1 -5.48 19.99 -15.63
N ASN A 2 -5.43 20.00 -14.28
CA ASN A 2 -4.32 19.39 -13.55
C ASN A 2 -4.43 17.86 -13.56
N VAL A 3 -3.33 17.16 -13.21
CA VAL A 3 -3.25 15.68 -13.20
C VAL A 3 -4.35 15.04 -12.36
N LYS A 4 -4.62 15.58 -11.14
CA LYS A 4 -5.66 15.08 -10.23
C LYS A 4 -7.05 15.14 -10.88
N SER A 5 -7.39 16.25 -11.54
CA SER A 5 -8.69 16.40 -12.23
C SER A 5 -8.82 15.48 -13.44
N LYS A 6 -7.73 15.25 -14.17
CA LYS A 6 -7.71 14.28 -15.26
C LYS A 6 -7.91 12.85 -14.73
N LEU A 7 -7.14 12.47 -13.71
CA LEU A 7 -7.26 11.16 -13.07
C LEU A 7 -8.69 10.87 -12.63
N LEU A 8 -9.33 11.80 -11.91
CA LEU A 8 -10.69 11.62 -11.40
C LEU A 8 -11.75 11.46 -12.51
N LYS A 9 -11.55 12.10 -13.65
CA LYS A 9 -12.44 11.98 -14.80
C LYS A 9 -12.45 10.55 -15.34
N TYR A 10 -11.29 9.88 -15.40
CA TYR A 10 -11.15 8.53 -15.97
C TYR A 10 -11.21 7.43 -14.90
N LEU A 11 -11.13 7.76 -13.64
CA LEU A 11 -11.11 6.79 -12.54
C LEU A 11 -12.25 5.75 -12.57
N PRO A 12 -13.51 6.10 -12.92
CA PRO A 12 -14.58 5.10 -12.98
C PRO A 12 -14.31 3.93 -13.91
N ASP A 13 -13.57 4.14 -15.00
CA ASP A 13 -13.24 3.10 -15.98
C ASP A 13 -12.25 2.05 -15.42
N PHE A 14 -11.54 2.39 -14.32
CA PHE A 14 -10.52 1.56 -13.69
C PHE A 14 -11.00 0.88 -12.41
N ILE A 15 -12.21 1.17 -11.93
CA ILE A 15 -12.77 0.52 -10.76
C ILE A 15 -13.55 -0.72 -11.22
N GLN A 16 -13.09 -1.87 -10.76
CA GLN A 16 -13.71 -3.16 -11.05
C GLN A 16 -15.05 -3.32 -10.33
N ASP A 17 -15.88 -4.28 -10.76
CA ASP A 17 -17.13 -4.68 -10.06
C ASP A 17 -16.87 -5.12 -8.60
N SER A 18 -15.69 -5.66 -8.35
CA SER A 18 -15.22 -5.98 -7.00
C SER A 18 -14.97 -4.75 -6.11
N GLY A 19 -14.86 -3.55 -6.71
CA GLY A 19 -14.49 -2.31 -6.03
C GLY A 19 -12.98 -2.09 -5.92
N TYR A 20 -12.14 -2.99 -6.46
CA TYR A 20 -10.70 -2.77 -6.55
C TYR A 20 -10.34 -1.87 -7.74
N LEU A 21 -9.20 -1.18 -7.59
CA LEU A 21 -8.60 -0.42 -8.68
C LEU A 21 -7.73 -1.33 -9.55
N LEU A 22 -7.97 -1.32 -10.85
CA LEU A 22 -7.08 -1.90 -11.86
C LEU A 22 -6.40 -0.74 -12.60
N PRO A 23 -5.14 -0.41 -12.29
CA PRO A 23 -4.50 0.81 -12.80
C PRO A 23 -4.17 0.75 -14.30
N ASP A 24 -4.14 -0.45 -14.87
CA ASP A 24 -3.93 -0.71 -16.30
C ASP A 24 -5.00 -1.68 -16.80
N ILE A 25 -5.94 -1.18 -17.60
CA ILE A 25 -7.06 -1.97 -18.16
C ILE A 25 -6.64 -2.86 -19.34
N THR A 26 -5.42 -2.74 -19.82
CA THR A 26 -4.86 -3.64 -20.85
C THR A 26 -4.41 -4.98 -20.26
N ILE A 27 -4.22 -5.02 -18.93
CA ILE A 27 -3.86 -6.23 -18.21
C ILE A 27 -5.13 -7.00 -17.83
N PRO A 28 -5.24 -8.31 -18.16
CA PRO A 28 -6.36 -9.11 -17.72
C PRO A 28 -6.55 -9.05 -16.19
N LEU A 29 -7.81 -8.95 -15.76
CA LEU A 29 -8.20 -8.77 -14.36
C LEU A 29 -7.51 -9.75 -13.40
N HIS A 30 -7.45 -11.02 -13.77
CA HIS A 30 -6.87 -12.09 -12.98
C HIS A 30 -5.34 -12.08 -12.95
N SER A 31 -4.68 -11.36 -13.86
CA SER A 31 -3.21 -11.20 -13.86
C SER A 31 -2.74 -9.90 -13.20
N CYS A 32 -3.67 -9.03 -12.78
CA CYS A 32 -3.33 -7.83 -12.03
C CYS A 32 -2.81 -8.18 -10.64
N GLY A 33 -1.51 -8.14 -10.50
CA GLY A 33 -0.84 -8.52 -9.27
C GLY A 33 -0.90 -7.50 -8.13
N ASN A 34 -1.28 -6.25 -8.38
CA ASN A 34 -1.06 -5.15 -7.43
C ASN A 34 -2.29 -4.28 -7.17
N CYS A 35 -3.50 -4.82 -7.35
CA CYS A 35 -4.74 -4.04 -7.22
C CYS A 35 -4.87 -3.33 -5.86
N ASN A 36 -4.56 -4.01 -4.76
CA ASN A 36 -4.61 -3.41 -3.42
C ASN A 36 -3.50 -2.38 -3.18
N GLU A 37 -2.32 -2.56 -3.78
CA GLU A 37 -1.21 -1.61 -3.72
C GLU A 37 -1.61 -0.27 -4.35
N PHE A 38 -2.12 -0.32 -5.60
CA PHE A 38 -2.55 0.88 -6.31
C PHE A 38 -3.81 1.50 -5.69
N SER A 39 -4.73 0.71 -5.17
CA SER A 39 -5.86 1.23 -4.38
C SER A 39 -5.37 2.01 -3.17
N GLY A 40 -4.36 1.53 -2.47
CA GLY A 40 -3.75 2.22 -1.34
C GLY A 40 -3.04 3.51 -1.74
N GLN A 41 -2.24 3.49 -2.80
CA GLN A 41 -1.55 4.68 -3.32
C GLN A 41 -2.54 5.74 -3.83
N LEU A 42 -3.63 5.32 -4.48
CA LEU A 42 -4.68 6.23 -4.92
C LEU A 42 -5.41 6.84 -3.73
N LEU A 43 -5.83 6.05 -2.75
CA LEU A 43 -6.45 6.56 -1.51
C LEU A 43 -5.59 7.60 -0.82
N TYR A 44 -4.27 7.41 -0.82
CA TYR A 44 -3.34 8.38 -0.26
C TYR A 44 -3.37 9.71 -1.03
N ALA A 45 -3.46 9.67 -2.38
CA ALA A 45 -3.49 10.85 -3.24
C ALA A 45 -4.82 11.61 -3.22
N ILE A 46 -5.95 10.92 -2.94
CA ILE A 46 -7.30 11.49 -3.01
C ILE A 46 -8.06 11.41 -1.68
N SER A 47 -7.35 11.30 -0.56
CA SER A 47 -7.92 11.05 0.78
C SER A 47 -8.96 12.10 1.24
N ASP A 48 -8.94 13.28 0.65
CA ASP A 48 -9.84 14.40 0.92
C ASP A 48 -11.07 14.45 0.00
N MET A 49 -11.24 13.45 -0.88
CA MET A 49 -12.26 13.45 -1.93
C MET A 49 -13.32 12.36 -1.71
N LYS A 50 -14.52 12.60 -2.26
CA LYS A 50 -15.64 11.64 -2.18
C LYS A 50 -15.36 10.31 -2.90
N GLU A 51 -14.53 10.34 -3.94
CA GLU A 51 -14.14 9.13 -4.69
C GLU A 51 -13.37 8.13 -3.83
N ALA A 52 -12.70 8.59 -2.77
CA ALA A 52 -12.05 7.70 -1.80
C ALA A 52 -13.06 6.78 -1.08
N GLU A 53 -14.30 7.24 -0.85
CA GLU A 53 -15.34 6.45 -0.19
C GLU A 53 -15.73 5.22 -1.01
N GLN A 54 -15.75 5.33 -2.34
CA GLN A 54 -16.06 4.20 -3.23
C GLN A 54 -14.99 3.11 -3.11
N ILE A 55 -13.72 3.50 -3.10
CA ILE A 55 -12.60 2.54 -2.96
C ILE A 55 -12.62 1.91 -1.56
N ILE A 56 -12.82 2.70 -0.51
CA ILE A 56 -12.93 2.20 0.87
C ILE A 56 -14.09 1.19 0.98
N GLY A 57 -15.24 1.50 0.37
CA GLY A 57 -16.39 0.59 0.31
C GLY A 57 -16.06 -0.73 -0.39
N GLY A 58 -15.34 -0.67 -1.51
CA GLY A 58 -14.86 -1.86 -2.23
C GLY A 58 -13.90 -2.70 -1.38
N LEU A 59 -12.93 -2.07 -0.72
CA LEU A 59 -12.02 -2.75 0.18
C LEU A 59 -12.75 -3.42 1.36
N ALA A 60 -13.75 -2.74 1.94
CA ALA A 60 -14.56 -3.30 3.02
C ALA A 60 -15.40 -4.50 2.57
N LYS A 61 -15.99 -4.42 1.37
CA LYS A 61 -16.74 -5.54 0.76
C LYS A 61 -15.85 -6.77 0.56
N ASN A 62 -14.59 -6.55 0.25
CA ASN A 62 -13.63 -7.60 -0.05
C ASN A 62 -12.76 -8.03 1.16
N GLU A 63 -13.10 -7.63 2.37
CA GLU A 63 -12.47 -8.17 3.57
C GLU A 63 -12.95 -9.62 3.79
N VAL A 64 -12.05 -10.60 3.56
CA VAL A 64 -12.41 -12.04 3.59
C VAL A 64 -12.72 -12.52 4.99
N VAL A 65 -11.83 -12.16 5.91
CA VAL A 65 -11.93 -12.35 7.36
C VAL A 65 -11.34 -11.12 8.02
N ASP A 66 -11.66 -10.88 9.27
CA ASP A 66 -11.21 -9.68 9.99
C ASP A 66 -9.73 -9.37 9.76
N GLY A 67 -9.47 -8.24 9.13
CA GLY A 67 -8.14 -7.73 8.84
C GLY A 67 -7.41 -8.40 7.67
N LEU A 68 -8.06 -9.24 6.88
CA LEU A 68 -7.49 -9.79 5.66
C LEU A 68 -8.18 -9.22 4.42
N ILE A 69 -7.56 -8.23 3.81
CA ILE A 69 -7.94 -7.70 2.50
C ILE A 69 -7.01 -8.35 1.47
N PRO A 70 -7.55 -9.14 0.54
CA PRO A 70 -6.74 -9.89 -0.42
C PRO A 70 -6.09 -8.95 -1.43
N ARG A 71 -5.06 -9.44 -2.09
CA ARG A 71 -4.35 -8.73 -3.16
C ARG A 71 -5.26 -8.39 -4.33
N THR A 72 -6.11 -9.34 -4.70
CA THR A 72 -7.19 -9.18 -5.69
C THR A 72 -8.26 -10.26 -5.47
N VAL A 73 -9.42 -10.08 -6.08
CA VAL A 73 -10.57 -10.99 -6.02
C VAL A 73 -11.13 -11.25 -7.42
N TYR A 74 -11.75 -12.42 -7.60
CA TYR A 74 -12.41 -12.79 -8.83
C TYR A 74 -13.73 -13.53 -8.55
N TYR A 75 -14.83 -13.06 -9.16
CA TYR A 75 -16.18 -13.57 -8.97
C TYR A 75 -16.61 -14.50 -10.13
N GLY A 76 -15.73 -15.39 -10.59
CA GLY A 76 -16.03 -16.38 -11.62
C GLY A 76 -16.28 -17.77 -11.05
N GLU A 77 -16.98 -18.61 -11.80
CA GLU A 77 -17.24 -20.00 -11.39
C GLU A 77 -15.96 -20.85 -11.38
N ASN A 78 -15.08 -20.63 -12.37
CA ASN A 78 -13.83 -21.36 -12.54
C ASN A 78 -12.65 -20.56 -12.00
N GLU A 79 -11.58 -21.26 -11.63
CA GLU A 79 -10.32 -20.64 -11.24
C GLU A 79 -9.80 -19.73 -12.37
N PRO A 80 -9.38 -18.49 -12.07
CA PRO A 80 -8.79 -17.60 -13.05
C PRO A 80 -7.54 -18.21 -13.69
N LEU A 81 -7.45 -18.10 -15.02
CA LEU A 81 -6.26 -18.52 -15.76
C LEU A 81 -5.11 -17.58 -15.46
N GLU A 82 -4.07 -18.07 -14.82
CA GLU A 82 -2.86 -17.32 -14.49
C GLU A 82 -1.61 -17.95 -15.11
N ARG A 83 -0.60 -17.08 -15.38
CA ARG A 83 0.74 -17.55 -15.79
C ARG A 83 1.44 -18.36 -14.69
N ILE A 84 1.05 -18.15 -13.41
CA ILE A 84 1.62 -18.83 -12.25
C ILE A 84 0.47 -19.60 -11.59
N PRO A 85 0.39 -20.91 -11.77
CA PRO A 85 -0.66 -21.72 -11.17
C PRO A 85 -0.56 -21.76 -9.64
N ASN A 86 -1.67 -22.08 -8.95
CA ASN A 86 -1.80 -22.32 -7.51
C ASN A 86 -1.67 -21.10 -6.58
N ARG A 87 -1.97 -19.89 -7.06
CA ARG A 87 -1.99 -18.69 -6.19
C ARG A 87 -3.40 -18.23 -5.82
N TRP A 88 -4.42 -18.84 -6.40
CA TRP A 88 -5.81 -18.55 -6.11
C TRP A 88 -6.35 -19.51 -5.06
N GLU A 89 -7.07 -18.96 -4.11
CA GLU A 89 -7.72 -19.69 -3.04
C GLU A 89 -9.22 -19.45 -3.16
N ARG A 90 -10.03 -20.52 -3.16
CA ARG A 90 -11.48 -20.39 -3.18
C ARG A 90 -12.01 -20.33 -1.77
N TYR A 91 -12.75 -19.27 -1.45
CA TYR A 91 -13.43 -19.14 -0.17
C TYR A 91 -14.84 -18.63 -0.43
N LYS A 92 -15.86 -19.38 0.02
CA LYS A 92 -17.25 -19.23 -0.40
C LYS A 92 -17.33 -19.32 -1.94
N ASP A 93 -18.02 -18.39 -2.60
CA ASP A 93 -18.19 -18.41 -4.07
C ASP A 93 -17.24 -17.44 -4.79
N VAL A 94 -16.13 -17.08 -4.17
CA VAL A 94 -15.18 -16.09 -4.67
C VAL A 94 -13.77 -16.67 -4.68
N TRP A 95 -13.02 -16.37 -5.73
CA TRP A 95 -11.61 -16.66 -5.82
C TRP A 95 -10.80 -15.49 -5.28
N TRP A 96 -9.85 -15.79 -4.40
CA TRP A 96 -9.04 -14.83 -3.69
C TRP A 96 -7.56 -15.05 -3.96
N ARG A 97 -6.83 -13.96 -4.15
CA ARG A 97 -5.38 -13.95 -4.03
C ARG A 97 -5.00 -13.39 -2.68
N THR A 98 -4.63 -14.26 -1.75
CA THR A 98 -4.26 -13.87 -0.39
C THR A 98 -2.75 -13.78 -0.17
N ASP A 99 -1.94 -14.04 -1.21
CA ASP A 99 -0.49 -13.94 -1.23
C ASP A 99 0.01 -12.48 -1.24
N CYS A 100 -0.53 -11.64 -0.35
CA CYS A 100 -0.18 -10.25 -0.24
C CYS A 100 1.25 -10.06 0.28
N SER A 101 2.10 -9.38 -0.49
CA SER A 101 3.45 -9.04 -0.04
C SER A 101 3.43 -7.94 1.03
N HIS A 102 4.53 -7.80 1.78
CA HIS A 102 4.65 -6.73 2.78
C HIS A 102 4.59 -5.32 2.16
N SER A 103 4.97 -5.13 0.88
CA SER A 103 4.84 -3.85 0.18
C SER A 103 3.38 -3.50 -0.07
N GLN A 104 2.64 -4.43 -0.64
CA GLN A 104 1.21 -4.26 -0.95
C GLN A 104 0.39 -3.99 0.31
N PHE A 105 0.64 -4.73 1.38
CA PHE A 105 0.01 -4.50 2.67
C PHE A 105 0.31 -3.11 3.22
N PHE A 106 1.56 -2.66 3.11
CA PHE A 106 1.98 -1.34 3.56
C PHE A 106 1.29 -0.22 2.78
N TYR A 107 1.26 -0.29 1.44
CA TYR A 107 0.62 0.74 0.63
C TYR A 107 -0.88 0.84 0.91
N LEU A 108 -1.54 -0.32 1.07
CA LEU A 108 -2.95 -0.32 1.45
C LEU A 108 -3.17 0.32 2.83
N ALA A 109 -2.35 -0.03 3.83
CA ALA A 109 -2.40 0.57 5.15
C ALA A 109 -2.12 2.08 5.14
N MET A 110 -1.17 2.54 4.30
CA MET A 110 -0.85 3.94 4.08
C MET A 110 -2.06 4.72 3.53
N GLY A 111 -2.73 4.17 2.52
CA GLY A 111 -3.95 4.77 1.96
C GLY A 111 -5.09 4.86 2.97
N LEU A 112 -5.36 3.79 3.70
CA LEU A 112 -6.37 3.77 4.77
C LEU A 112 -6.00 4.73 5.91
N TRP A 113 -4.72 4.85 6.25
CA TRP A 113 -4.24 5.82 7.25
C TRP A 113 -4.53 7.26 6.84
N SER A 114 -4.31 7.63 5.57
CA SER A 114 -4.62 8.98 5.07
C SER A 114 -6.12 9.27 5.13
N CYS A 115 -6.96 8.24 4.93
CA CYS A 115 -8.41 8.32 5.00
C CYS A 115 -9.00 8.06 6.42
N ARG A 116 -8.20 7.99 7.49
CA ARG A 116 -8.63 7.55 8.85
C ARG A 116 -9.71 8.41 9.52
N LYS A 117 -10.01 9.60 8.99
CA LYS A 117 -11.19 10.38 9.41
C LYS A 117 -12.50 9.70 9.01
N ASN A 118 -12.49 8.88 7.98
CA ASN A 118 -13.60 7.99 7.62
C ASN A 118 -13.57 6.78 8.55
N LYS A 119 -14.68 6.55 9.28
CA LYS A 119 -14.78 5.46 10.27
C LYS A 119 -14.59 4.06 9.67
N CYS A 120 -15.03 3.86 8.42
CA CYS A 120 -14.84 2.59 7.72
C CYS A 120 -13.36 2.34 7.45
N ALA A 121 -12.62 3.33 6.90
CA ALA A 121 -11.19 3.23 6.67
C ALA A 121 -10.40 3.00 7.96
N GLU A 122 -10.73 3.73 9.04
CA GLU A 122 -10.11 3.53 10.35
C GLU A 122 -10.36 2.11 10.88
N GLY A 123 -11.60 1.62 10.77
CA GLY A 123 -11.98 0.28 11.21
C GLY A 123 -11.25 -0.81 10.44
N LEU A 124 -11.17 -0.71 9.10
CA LEU A 124 -10.40 -1.63 8.26
C LEU A 124 -8.92 -1.63 8.65
N LEU A 125 -8.32 -0.45 8.77
CA LEU A 125 -6.91 -0.32 9.15
C LEU A 125 -6.64 -0.94 10.52
N LYS A 126 -7.49 -0.71 11.52
CA LYS A 126 -7.35 -1.30 12.85
C LYS A 126 -7.37 -2.83 12.78
N ARG A 127 -8.33 -3.44 12.08
CA ARG A 127 -8.41 -4.90 11.95
C ARG A 127 -7.19 -5.47 11.22
N MET A 128 -6.74 -4.83 10.13
CA MET A 128 -5.51 -5.21 9.43
C MET A 128 -4.29 -5.21 10.36
N LEU A 129 -4.13 -4.15 11.15
CA LEU A 129 -2.99 -4.03 12.06
C LEU A 129 -3.07 -5.01 13.23
N ILE A 130 -4.26 -5.24 13.82
CA ILE A 130 -4.46 -6.24 14.87
C ILE A 130 -4.04 -7.61 14.34
N ARG A 131 -4.58 -8.03 13.19
CA ARG A 131 -4.21 -9.30 12.56
C ARG A 131 -2.71 -9.42 12.31
N LEU A 132 -2.07 -8.36 11.81
CA LEU A 132 -0.62 -8.36 11.58
C LEU A 132 0.17 -8.52 12.88
N PHE A 133 -0.21 -7.82 13.95
CA PHE A 133 0.49 -7.85 15.23
C PHE A 133 0.31 -9.18 15.95
N ASP A 134 -0.89 -9.76 15.92
CA ASP A 134 -1.18 -11.09 16.47
C ASP A 134 -0.38 -12.18 15.77
N ASN A 135 -0.12 -12.00 14.48
CA ASN A 135 0.74 -12.86 13.68
C ASN A 135 2.22 -12.43 13.65
N LYS A 136 2.67 -11.59 14.59
CA LYS A 136 4.09 -11.20 14.76
C LYS A 136 4.71 -10.61 13.49
N PHE A 137 3.99 -9.72 12.83
CA PHE A 137 4.37 -9.11 11.55
C PHE A 137 4.56 -10.10 10.39
N ILE A 138 3.72 -11.12 10.36
CA ILE A 138 3.60 -12.05 9.24
C ILE A 138 2.19 -11.91 8.67
N ILE A 139 2.08 -11.61 7.38
CA ILE A 139 0.81 -11.64 6.65
C ILE A 139 0.49 -13.12 6.41
N LYS A 140 -0.68 -13.53 6.84
CA LYS A 140 -1.16 -14.91 6.67
C LYS A 140 -2.34 -14.96 5.71
N THR A 141 -2.35 -15.99 4.87
CA THR A 141 -3.48 -16.34 3.99
C THR A 141 -4.73 -16.70 4.81
N ILE A 142 -5.84 -16.94 4.14
CA ILE A 142 -7.08 -17.41 4.79
C ILE A 142 -6.90 -18.73 5.51
N TYR A 143 -5.98 -19.60 5.05
CA TYR A 143 -5.68 -20.90 5.65
C TYR A 143 -4.60 -20.83 6.75
N GLY A 144 -4.14 -19.63 7.09
CA GLY A 144 -3.17 -19.43 8.18
C GLY A 144 -1.70 -19.61 7.79
N ASN A 145 -1.40 -19.96 6.54
CA ASN A 145 -0.03 -20.04 6.04
C ASN A 145 0.55 -18.64 5.87
N ALA A 146 1.88 -18.50 5.98
CA ALA A 146 2.53 -17.24 5.64
C ALA A 146 2.37 -16.97 4.14
N ALA A 147 1.95 -15.75 3.76
CA ALA A 147 1.93 -15.33 2.37
C ALA A 147 3.36 -15.22 1.84
N ASP A 148 3.54 -15.42 0.52
CA ASP A 148 4.81 -15.18 -0.14
C ASP A 148 5.23 -13.72 0.06
N GLU A 149 6.50 -13.50 0.46
CA GLU A 149 6.99 -12.18 0.83
C GLU A 149 6.17 -11.43 1.91
N GLY A 150 5.29 -12.15 2.62
CA GLY A 150 4.42 -11.59 3.66
C GLY A 150 5.12 -11.36 5.01
N ARG A 151 6.42 -11.64 5.15
CA ARG A 151 7.17 -11.43 6.39
C ARG A 151 7.84 -10.06 6.39
N PHE A 152 7.65 -9.34 7.49
CA PHE A 152 8.39 -8.12 7.75
C PHE A 152 9.67 -8.44 8.52
N TYR A 153 10.78 -7.90 8.05
CA TYR A 153 12.08 -7.97 8.69
C TYR A 153 12.47 -6.56 9.18
N PRO A 154 13.23 -6.42 10.28
CA PRO A 154 13.55 -5.12 10.86
C PRO A 154 14.63 -4.34 10.09
N LEU A 155 14.97 -4.73 8.87
CA LEU A 155 16.02 -4.14 8.02
C LEU A 155 15.48 -3.78 6.63
N GLY A 156 16.17 -2.88 5.94
CA GLY A 156 15.82 -2.40 4.61
C GLY A 156 14.44 -1.76 4.55
N ASN A 157 13.80 -1.76 3.39
CA ASN A 157 12.44 -1.22 3.22
C ASN A 157 11.37 -1.99 4.01
N ALA A 158 11.53 -3.30 4.17
CA ALA A 158 10.64 -4.07 5.03
C ALA A 158 10.67 -3.57 6.48
N GLY A 159 11.84 -3.16 6.99
CA GLY A 159 12.00 -2.57 8.30
C GLY A 159 11.36 -1.18 8.41
N LEU A 160 11.48 -0.32 7.39
CA LEU A 160 10.80 0.98 7.37
C LEU A 160 9.28 0.81 7.36
N ARG A 161 8.76 -0.12 6.55
CA ARG A 161 7.33 -0.47 6.51
C ARG A 161 6.85 -0.98 7.86
N MET A 162 7.61 -1.90 8.47
CA MET A 162 7.32 -2.44 9.80
C MET A 162 7.25 -1.33 10.85
N LEU A 163 8.19 -0.37 10.83
CA LEU A 163 8.18 0.77 11.73
C LEU A 163 6.96 1.67 11.53
N ALA A 164 6.61 1.98 10.28
CA ALA A 164 5.44 2.80 9.97
C ALA A 164 4.14 2.14 10.46
N LEU A 165 3.94 0.84 10.17
CA LEU A 165 2.77 0.08 10.64
C LEU A 165 2.70 0.00 12.17
N TYR A 166 3.85 -0.18 12.82
CA TYR A 166 3.95 -0.13 14.29
C TYR A 166 3.50 1.22 14.85
N GLN A 167 3.96 2.32 14.25
CA GLN A 167 3.58 3.67 14.68
C GLN A 167 2.11 3.98 14.39
N MET A 168 1.57 3.56 13.23
CA MET A 168 0.13 3.67 12.95
C MET A 168 -0.69 2.98 14.05
N GLY A 169 -0.32 1.73 14.40
CA GLY A 169 -1.01 0.98 15.44
C GLY A 169 -0.99 1.71 16.79
N ARG A 170 0.16 2.24 17.21
CA ARG A 170 0.26 3.03 18.44
C ARG A 170 -0.64 4.27 18.43
N LYS A 171 -0.66 5.02 17.34
CA LYS A 171 -1.50 6.22 17.20
C LYS A 171 -3.00 5.88 17.18
N LEU A 172 -3.37 4.67 16.75
CA LEU A 172 -4.74 4.16 16.79
C LEU A 172 -5.13 3.51 18.14
N GLY A 173 -4.26 3.61 19.14
CA GLY A 173 -4.51 3.06 20.49
C GLY A 173 -4.26 1.55 20.60
N LEU A 174 -3.69 0.91 19.57
CA LEU A 174 -3.25 -0.47 19.65
C LEU A 174 -1.94 -0.60 20.45
N SER A 175 -1.71 -1.77 21.03
CA SER A 175 -0.52 -2.05 21.84
C SER A 175 0.37 -3.13 21.20
N PRO A 176 0.98 -2.84 20.02
CA PRO A 176 1.80 -3.84 19.36
C PRO A 176 3.04 -4.18 20.18
N LYS A 177 3.29 -5.49 20.32
CA LYS A 177 4.48 -5.96 21.06
C LYS A 177 5.64 -6.17 20.11
N LEU A 178 6.70 -5.38 20.28
CA LEU A 178 7.99 -5.60 19.62
C LEU A 178 9.02 -6.04 20.67
N LYS A 179 9.77 -7.10 20.37
CA LYS A 179 10.93 -7.49 21.17
C LYS A 179 11.97 -6.35 21.20
N GLY A 180 12.71 -6.20 22.29
CA GLY A 180 13.69 -5.12 22.46
C GLY A 180 14.73 -5.07 21.33
N LEU A 181 15.20 -6.23 20.87
CA LEU A 181 16.14 -6.36 19.75
C LEU A 181 15.55 -5.80 18.43
N ASN A 182 14.28 -6.08 18.14
CA ASN A 182 13.62 -5.52 16.96
C ASN A 182 13.50 -3.99 17.03
N LYS A 183 13.22 -3.43 18.20
CA LYS A 183 13.18 -1.95 18.39
C LYS A 183 14.54 -1.33 18.09
N PHE A 184 15.61 -1.95 18.55
CA PHE A 184 16.98 -1.50 18.27
C PHE A 184 17.29 -1.53 16.78
N PHE A 185 17.02 -2.66 16.10
CA PHE A 185 17.26 -2.78 14.65
C PHE A 185 16.40 -1.83 13.82
N LEU A 186 15.14 -1.61 14.19
CA LEU A 186 14.29 -0.64 13.48
C LEU A 186 14.83 0.79 13.59
N LYS A 187 15.35 1.18 14.76
CA LYS A 187 15.97 2.50 14.94
C LYS A 187 17.25 2.64 14.13
N LEU A 188 18.11 1.62 14.16
CA LEU A 188 19.34 1.58 13.38
C LEU A 188 19.03 1.62 11.88
N ASN A 189 18.08 0.81 11.43
CA ASN A 189 17.63 0.77 10.03
C ASN A 189 17.12 2.14 9.55
N LEU A 190 16.31 2.83 10.36
CA LEU A 190 15.84 4.17 10.04
C LEU A 190 17.01 5.16 9.83
N GLN A 191 18.04 5.10 10.69
CA GLN A 191 19.22 5.94 10.55
C GLN A 191 19.99 5.62 9.26
N LEU A 192 20.26 4.34 8.99
CA LEU A 192 20.98 3.89 7.80
C LEU A 192 20.21 4.28 6.53
N MET A 193 18.93 3.93 6.43
CA MET A 193 18.11 4.16 5.24
C MET A 193 17.90 5.65 4.95
N SER A 194 17.92 6.52 5.95
CA SER A 194 17.81 7.98 5.74
C SER A 194 19.09 8.64 5.24
N GLN A 195 20.22 7.99 5.43
CA GLN A 195 21.56 8.53 5.04
C GLN A 195 22.07 7.90 3.76
N ASP A 196 21.49 6.78 3.30
CA ASP A 196 22.15 5.86 2.41
C ASP A 196 22.00 6.24 0.94
N LYS A 197 23.14 6.23 0.25
CA LYS A 197 23.28 6.26 -1.21
C LYS A 197 22.96 4.89 -1.87
N TYR A 198 22.75 3.83 -1.06
CA TYR A 198 22.53 2.46 -1.55
C TYR A 198 21.08 2.16 -1.97
N VAL A 199 20.15 3.07 -1.72
CA VAL A 199 18.71 2.90 -1.98
C VAL A 199 18.31 3.24 -3.43
N ARG A 200 19.25 3.32 -4.36
CA ARG A 200 19.00 3.75 -5.75
C ARG A 200 17.95 2.91 -6.49
N TYR A 201 17.89 1.60 -6.20
CA TYR A 201 16.96 0.67 -6.86
C TYR A 201 15.56 0.64 -6.25
N ASP A 202 15.37 1.22 -5.06
CA ASP A 202 14.12 1.19 -4.34
C ASP A 202 13.78 2.55 -3.69
N SER A 203 14.24 3.61 -4.36
CA SER A 203 14.11 4.99 -3.89
C SER A 203 12.65 5.41 -3.65
N TRP A 204 11.73 4.96 -4.51
CA TRP A 204 10.31 5.22 -4.38
C TRP A 204 9.74 4.62 -3.08
N ASN A 205 10.01 3.35 -2.82
CA ASN A 205 9.57 2.67 -1.61
C ASN A 205 10.11 3.32 -0.34
N THR A 206 11.40 3.67 -0.34
CA THR A 206 12.03 4.35 0.81
C THR A 206 11.40 5.71 1.05
N TYR A 207 11.21 6.51 0.01
CA TYR A 207 10.54 7.81 0.08
C TYR A 207 9.14 7.68 0.70
N GLN A 208 8.32 6.77 0.19
CA GLN A 208 6.96 6.56 0.70
C GLN A 208 6.93 6.16 2.17
N CYS A 209 7.86 5.29 2.59
CA CYS A 209 7.97 4.90 4.00
C CYS A 209 8.35 6.07 4.89
N LEU A 210 9.37 6.85 4.52
CA LEU A 210 9.83 8.00 5.31
C LEU A 210 8.78 9.12 5.34
N LYS A 211 8.10 9.38 4.23
CA LYS A 211 6.99 10.33 4.14
C LYS A 211 5.86 9.92 5.08
N THR A 212 5.45 8.67 5.02
CA THR A 212 4.39 8.14 5.89
C THR A 212 4.78 8.24 7.37
N LEU A 213 6.02 7.91 7.73
CA LEU A 213 6.51 8.06 9.10
C LEU A 213 6.46 9.52 9.56
N ALA A 214 6.89 10.47 8.72
CA ALA A 214 6.85 11.90 9.03
C ALA A 214 5.42 12.42 9.23
N GLU A 215 4.44 11.90 8.48
CA GLU A 215 3.02 12.23 8.64
C GLU A 215 2.39 11.62 9.90
N ILE A 216 2.85 10.44 10.33
CA ILE A 216 2.41 9.84 11.59
C ILE A 216 2.96 10.60 12.79
N ASP A 217 4.24 11.00 12.71
CA ASP A 217 4.94 11.72 13.79
C ASP A 217 6.04 12.60 13.20
N MET A 218 5.93 13.91 13.41
CA MET A 218 6.89 14.92 12.92
C MET A 218 8.33 14.69 13.39
N ASN A 219 8.56 13.91 14.44
CA ASN A 219 9.91 13.54 14.86
C ASN A 219 10.68 12.75 13.79
N TYR A 220 9.96 12.15 12.83
CA TYR A 220 10.56 11.44 11.69
C TYR A 220 10.87 12.35 10.49
N TYR A 221 10.40 13.60 10.48
CA TYR A 221 10.58 14.52 9.35
C TYR A 221 12.06 14.73 8.99
N LYS A 222 12.94 14.83 9.98
CA LYS A 222 14.39 14.96 9.76
C LYS A 222 15.00 13.81 8.94
N TYR A 223 14.46 12.60 9.04
CA TYR A 223 14.93 11.45 8.27
C TYR A 223 14.47 11.53 6.81
N LEU A 224 13.24 11.98 6.57
CA LEU A 224 12.74 12.28 5.23
C LEU A 224 13.56 13.40 4.57
N GLU A 225 13.80 14.48 5.27
CA GLU A 225 14.57 15.63 4.78
C GLU A 225 16.00 15.22 4.40
N ASN A 226 16.70 14.52 5.28
CA ASN A 226 18.05 13.99 5.01
C ASN A 226 18.05 13.10 3.76
N TRP A 227 17.04 12.23 3.63
CA TRP A 227 16.93 11.36 2.48
C TRP A 227 16.69 12.13 1.20
N LEU A 228 15.78 13.11 1.19
CA LEU A 228 15.47 13.93 0.02
C LEU A 228 16.68 14.69 -0.49
N VAL A 229 17.47 15.28 0.38
CA VAL A 229 18.72 15.99 0.00
C VAL A 229 19.64 15.11 -0.83
N ASN A 230 19.74 13.84 -0.50
CA ASN A 230 20.69 12.92 -1.14
C ASN A 230 20.10 12.12 -2.31
N ASN A 231 18.78 11.93 -2.35
CA ASN A 231 18.16 10.92 -3.22
C ASN A 231 17.03 11.43 -4.11
N ILE A 232 16.68 12.71 -4.07
CA ILE A 232 15.55 13.26 -4.83
C ILE A 232 15.64 12.98 -6.34
N ASN A 233 16.86 12.95 -6.87
CA ASN A 233 17.12 12.70 -8.30
C ASN A 233 16.86 11.25 -8.73
N TYR A 234 16.67 10.34 -7.77
CA TYR A 234 16.38 8.92 -8.02
C TYR A 234 14.89 8.60 -7.93
N LEU A 235 14.04 9.58 -7.63
CA LEU A 235 12.60 9.42 -7.70
C LEU A 235 12.12 9.29 -9.15
N PRO A 236 10.98 8.60 -9.40
CA PRO A 236 10.41 8.48 -10.72
C PRO A 236 10.23 9.83 -11.39
N LYS A 237 10.65 9.95 -12.66
CA LYS A 237 10.42 11.10 -13.50
C LYS A 237 9.23 10.78 -14.40
N ILE A 238 8.08 11.35 -14.06
CA ILE A 238 6.84 11.13 -14.80
C ILE A 238 6.65 12.27 -15.80
N ASP A 239 6.49 11.92 -17.07
CA ASP A 239 6.08 12.85 -18.10
C ASP A 239 4.55 13.00 -18.10
N ILE A 240 4.06 14.05 -17.45
CA ILE A 240 2.64 14.28 -17.22
C ILE A 240 1.85 14.55 -18.51
N ASP A 241 2.53 14.97 -19.58
CA ASP A 241 1.90 15.30 -20.87
C ASP A 241 1.63 14.02 -21.68
N ASN A 242 2.37 12.94 -21.39
CA ASN A 242 2.29 11.64 -22.06
C ASN A 242 1.56 10.55 -21.25
N ILE A 243 0.89 10.88 -20.15
CA ILE A 243 0.10 9.90 -19.39
C ILE A 243 -1.11 9.45 -20.22
N ASP A 244 -1.21 8.15 -20.50
CA ASP A 244 -2.37 7.55 -21.19
C ASP A 244 -3.50 7.25 -20.20
N TYR A 245 -4.29 8.28 -19.89
CA TYR A 245 -5.43 8.16 -18.98
C TYR A 245 -6.55 7.22 -19.47
N HIS A 246 -6.50 6.74 -20.70
CA HIS A 246 -7.51 5.81 -21.23
C HIS A 246 -7.14 4.35 -20.97
N LYS A 247 -5.87 4.05 -20.76
CA LYS A 247 -5.37 2.68 -20.62
C LYS A 247 -4.70 2.43 -19.29
N ASN A 248 -3.94 3.41 -18.80
CA ASN A 248 -3.12 3.26 -17.61
C ASN A 248 -3.08 4.57 -16.81
N ILE A 249 -3.45 4.50 -15.54
CA ILE A 249 -3.42 5.65 -14.59
C ILE A 249 -2.33 5.52 -13.53
N GLU A 250 -1.46 4.50 -13.61
CA GLU A 250 -0.39 4.25 -12.64
C GLU A 250 0.53 5.45 -12.51
N ASP A 251 1.02 6.00 -13.63
CA ASP A 251 1.90 7.17 -13.64
C ASP A 251 1.26 8.40 -13.01
N ALA A 252 -0.05 8.60 -13.23
CA ALA A 252 -0.79 9.69 -12.60
C ALA A 252 -0.85 9.51 -11.07
N ILE A 253 -1.08 8.29 -10.59
CA ILE A 253 -1.10 7.95 -9.16
C ILE A 253 0.28 8.17 -8.55
N ILE A 254 1.34 7.69 -9.19
CA ILE A 254 2.72 7.88 -8.74
C ILE A 254 3.05 9.37 -8.69
N PHE A 255 2.73 10.12 -9.75
CA PHE A 255 3.00 11.56 -9.84
C PHE A 255 2.34 12.34 -8.68
N LEU A 256 1.09 12.05 -8.36
CA LEU A 256 0.37 12.71 -7.26
C LEU A 256 0.97 12.42 -5.88
N ASN A 257 1.72 11.34 -5.76
CA ASN A 257 2.39 10.94 -4.53
C ASN A 257 3.84 11.44 -4.42
N LEU A 258 4.41 12.00 -5.50
CA LEU A 258 5.76 12.59 -5.48
C LEU A 258 5.81 13.84 -4.58
N PRO A 259 7.01 14.20 -4.05
CA PRO A 259 7.16 15.43 -3.30
C PRO A 259 6.87 16.65 -4.19
N LEU A 260 6.13 17.62 -3.65
CA LEU A 260 5.97 18.92 -4.30
C LEU A 260 7.33 19.64 -4.24
N ILE A 261 8.15 19.39 -5.23
CA ILE A 261 9.35 20.17 -5.44
C ILE A 261 8.85 21.50 -6.02
N LYS A 262 9.09 22.60 -5.33
CA LYS A 262 8.92 23.91 -5.96
C LYS A 262 9.85 23.93 -7.18
N ARG A 263 9.27 23.71 -8.33
CA ARG A 263 9.92 23.87 -9.64
C ARG A 263 10.06 25.35 -9.96
#